data_44959a15c738356c612ae3258972828b
#
_entry.id   44959a15c738356c612ae3258972828b
#
_cell.length_a   1.000
_cell.length_b   1.000
_cell.length_c   1.000
_cell.angle_alpha   90.00
_cell.angle_beta   90.00
_cell.angle_gamma   90.00
#
_symmetry.space_group_name_H-M   'P 1'
#
loop_
_entity.id
_entity.type
_entity.pdbx_description
1 polymer ?
#
loop_
_entity_poly.entity_id
_entity_poly.type
_entity_poly.pdbx_seq_one_letter_code
_entity_poly.pdbx_strand_id
1 'polypeptide(L)'
;MRHPSSVLLVLWTLTTASLAVAEFTVVAVQTRDEGGMLVMDADIGYGFSAEALEALDNGVPLTIEVHIRLRGVDDWVWGRSLVDQRLRYRIRYKPLSERYLASPLPGDSGMGSDYVTRDAAIATLGRIDGLQLVSRERLHKTGGAFELWIKASLDIEELPLPLRPIAYLFPAWQLSSGWTQWPLQP
;
A
#
# COMPACT_ATOMS: atom_id res chain seq x y z
N MET A 1 -50.09 36.65 -38.49
CA MET A 1 -49.62 35.29 -38.51
C MET A 1 -48.23 35.29 -37.79
N ARG A 2 -48.19 34.82 -36.54
CA ARG A 2 -46.97 34.89 -35.68
C ARG A 2 -46.41 33.48 -35.57
N HIS A 3 -45.17 33.27 -36.03
CA HIS A 3 -44.46 32.04 -35.87
C HIS A 3 -43.78 32.03 -34.50
N PRO A 4 -43.88 30.97 -33.66
CA PRO A 4 -43.05 30.80 -32.47
C PRO A 4 -41.75 30.09 -32.84
N SER A 5 -40.63 30.76 -32.60
CA SER A 5 -39.29 30.19 -32.72
C SER A 5 -39.03 29.27 -31.53
N SER A 6 -38.98 27.97 -31.78
CA SER A 6 -38.57 26.97 -30.78
C SER A 6 -37.07 27.03 -30.58
N VAL A 7 -36.63 27.57 -29.48
CA VAL A 7 -35.22 27.50 -29.02
C VAL A 7 -34.96 26.12 -28.42
N LEU A 8 -34.22 25.30 -29.15
CA LEU A 8 -33.78 23.99 -28.71
C LEU A 8 -32.56 24.19 -27.77
N LEU A 9 -32.80 24.10 -26.47
CA LEU A 9 -31.77 24.18 -25.45
C LEU A 9 -31.05 22.81 -25.37
N VAL A 10 -29.89 22.67 -26.02
CA VAL A 10 -29.03 21.48 -25.92
C VAL A 10 -28.29 21.56 -24.61
N LEU A 11 -28.73 20.78 -23.63
CA LEU A 11 -28.07 20.61 -22.33
C LEU A 11 -26.82 19.72 -22.54
N TRP A 12 -25.65 20.32 -22.60
CA TRP A 12 -24.36 19.62 -22.60
C TRP A 12 -24.08 19.12 -21.18
N THR A 13 -24.33 17.84 -20.92
CA THR A 13 -23.89 17.18 -19.69
C THR A 13 -22.39 16.97 -19.78
N LEU A 14 -21.63 17.80 -19.10
CA LEU A 14 -20.20 17.52 -18.84
C LEU A 14 -20.11 16.30 -17.91
N THR A 15 -19.85 15.14 -18.46
CA THR A 15 -19.38 13.99 -17.70
C THR A 15 -17.95 14.27 -17.25
N THR A 16 -17.78 14.68 -16.01
CA THR A 16 -16.47 14.73 -15.35
C THR A 16 -15.98 13.29 -15.15
N ALA A 17 -15.13 12.83 -16.06
CA ALA A 17 -14.37 11.60 -15.85
C ALA A 17 -13.47 11.83 -14.61
N SER A 18 -13.78 11.16 -13.51
CA SER A 18 -12.89 11.12 -12.33
C SER A 18 -11.64 10.38 -12.77
N LEU A 19 -10.54 11.10 -12.95
CA LEU A 19 -9.23 10.49 -13.13
C LEU A 19 -8.89 9.79 -11.80
N ALA A 20 -8.94 8.48 -11.78
CA ALA A 20 -8.43 7.72 -10.65
C ALA A 20 -6.92 8.02 -10.54
N VAL A 21 -6.56 8.78 -9.53
CA VAL A 21 -5.15 9.05 -9.22
C VAL A 21 -4.56 7.74 -8.71
N ALA A 22 -3.45 7.33 -9.31
CA ALA A 22 -2.69 6.18 -8.85
C ALA A 22 -2.08 6.53 -7.49
N GLU A 23 -2.55 5.86 -6.44
CA GLU A 23 -2.13 6.13 -5.06
C GLU A 23 -2.30 4.87 -4.21
N PHE A 24 -1.37 4.65 -3.30
CA PHE A 24 -1.54 3.65 -2.27
C PHE A 24 -2.32 4.27 -1.11
N THR A 25 -3.16 3.47 -0.45
CA THR A 25 -4.02 3.96 0.63
C THR A 25 -4.08 2.93 1.75
N VAL A 26 -3.81 3.33 2.99
CA VAL A 26 -4.11 2.51 4.16
C VAL A 26 -5.59 2.67 4.48
N VAL A 27 -6.38 1.64 4.18
CA VAL A 27 -7.85 1.69 4.24
C VAL A 27 -8.35 1.49 5.66
N ALA A 28 -7.80 0.51 6.37
CA ALA A 28 -8.19 0.18 7.72
C ALA A 28 -7.01 -0.40 8.49
N VAL A 29 -6.98 -0.14 9.80
CA VAL A 29 -6.03 -0.74 10.73
C VAL A 29 -6.76 -1.06 12.01
N GLN A 30 -6.57 -2.27 12.51
CA GLN A 30 -7.11 -2.74 13.77
C GLN A 30 -5.98 -3.32 14.62
N THR A 31 -6.02 -3.06 15.90
CA THR A 31 -5.08 -3.65 16.86
C THR A 31 -5.84 -4.43 17.90
N ARG A 32 -5.29 -5.56 18.33
CA ARG A 32 -5.86 -6.41 19.39
C ARG A 32 -4.77 -6.99 20.25
N ASP A 33 -5.15 -7.40 21.47
CA ASP A 33 -4.29 -8.23 22.32
C ASP A 33 -4.50 -9.71 21.98
N GLU A 34 -3.44 -10.41 21.71
CA GLU A 34 -3.47 -11.85 21.47
C GLU A 34 -2.36 -12.52 22.33
N GLY A 35 -2.77 -13.12 23.43
CA GLY A 35 -1.85 -13.81 24.33
C GLY A 35 -0.76 -12.91 24.95
N GLY A 36 -1.07 -11.64 25.22
CA GLY A 36 -0.10 -10.69 25.79
C GLY A 36 0.81 -10.03 24.74
N MET A 37 0.52 -10.24 23.45
CA MET A 37 1.15 -9.56 22.32
C MET A 37 0.16 -8.58 21.69
N LEU A 38 0.59 -7.36 21.43
CA LEU A 38 -0.13 -6.44 20.56
C LEU A 38 0.03 -6.92 19.12
N VAL A 39 -1.10 -7.24 18.50
CA VAL A 39 -1.19 -7.75 17.14
C VAL A 39 -1.94 -6.74 16.29
N MET A 40 -1.55 -6.59 15.03
CA MET A 40 -2.15 -5.68 14.07
C MET A 40 -2.69 -6.43 12.85
N ASP A 41 -3.87 -6.02 12.40
CA ASP A 41 -4.41 -6.31 11.07
C ASP A 41 -4.51 -5.00 10.29
N ALA A 42 -4.26 -5.04 8.99
CA ALA A 42 -4.41 -3.87 8.14
C ALA A 42 -4.89 -4.25 6.73
N ASP A 43 -5.70 -3.36 6.17
CA ASP A 43 -6.10 -3.40 4.77
C ASP A 43 -5.47 -2.21 4.02
N ILE A 44 -4.73 -2.51 2.95
CA ILE A 44 -4.02 -1.52 2.13
C ILE A 44 -4.50 -1.64 0.69
N GLY A 45 -4.99 -0.54 0.13
CA GLY A 45 -5.31 -0.41 -1.28
C GLY A 45 -4.08 0.01 -2.08
N TYR A 46 -3.72 -0.77 -3.10
CA TYR A 46 -2.62 -0.46 -3.99
C TYR A 46 -3.14 0.02 -5.34
N GLY A 47 -3.32 1.33 -5.49
CA GLY A 47 -3.62 1.99 -6.77
C GLY A 47 -2.34 2.19 -7.57
N PHE A 48 -1.94 1.18 -8.36
CA PHE A 48 -0.78 1.29 -9.25
C PHE A 48 -1.09 2.20 -10.45
N SER A 49 -0.07 2.91 -10.94
CA SER A 49 -0.16 3.64 -12.20
C SER A 49 -0.23 2.69 -13.40
N ALA A 50 -0.69 3.20 -14.53
CA ALA A 50 -0.74 2.43 -15.77
C ALA A 50 0.66 1.96 -16.19
N GLU A 51 1.67 2.81 -16.02
CA GLU A 51 3.07 2.51 -16.34
C GLU A 51 3.64 1.39 -15.46
N ALA A 52 3.34 1.41 -14.16
CA ALA A 52 3.77 0.36 -13.24
C ALA A 52 3.08 -0.98 -13.55
N LEU A 53 1.79 -0.94 -13.89
CA LEU A 53 1.04 -2.13 -14.27
C LEU A 53 1.53 -2.71 -15.61
N GLU A 54 1.80 -1.86 -16.60
CA GLU A 54 2.38 -2.29 -17.88
C GLU A 54 3.76 -2.93 -17.70
N ALA A 55 4.61 -2.34 -16.87
CA ALA A 55 5.91 -2.91 -16.55
C ALA A 55 5.78 -4.29 -15.88
N LEU A 56 4.84 -4.43 -14.92
CA LEU A 56 4.56 -5.71 -14.28
C LEU A 56 4.11 -6.77 -15.29
N ASP A 57 3.19 -6.42 -16.18
CA ASP A 57 2.68 -7.33 -17.23
C ASP A 57 3.78 -7.70 -18.24
N ASN A 58 4.78 -6.86 -18.42
CA ASN A 58 6.00 -7.12 -19.19
C ASN A 58 7.07 -7.88 -18.38
N GLY A 59 6.75 -8.37 -17.18
CA GLY A 59 7.61 -9.21 -16.37
C GLY A 59 8.59 -8.46 -15.45
N VAL A 60 8.48 -7.13 -15.36
CA VAL A 60 9.26 -6.35 -14.38
C VAL A 60 8.73 -6.65 -12.97
N PRO A 61 9.56 -7.12 -12.04
CA PRO A 61 9.13 -7.33 -10.68
C PRO A 61 8.91 -5.97 -9.98
N LEU A 62 7.80 -5.85 -9.27
CA LEU A 62 7.51 -4.70 -8.42
C LEU A 62 7.64 -5.12 -6.95
N THR A 63 8.32 -4.33 -6.16
CA THR A 63 8.45 -4.55 -4.71
C THR A 63 7.70 -3.45 -3.97
N ILE A 64 6.84 -3.86 -3.05
CA ILE A 64 6.09 -2.98 -2.16
C ILE A 64 6.74 -3.06 -0.78
N GLU A 65 6.95 -1.92 -0.14
CA GLU A 65 7.36 -1.85 1.26
C GLU A 65 6.22 -1.27 2.09
N VAL A 66 5.85 -1.97 3.18
CA VAL A 66 4.97 -1.45 4.22
C VAL A 66 5.82 -1.19 5.47
N HIS A 67 5.98 0.08 5.81
CA HIS A 67 6.76 0.53 6.95
C HIS A 67 5.83 0.85 8.11
N ILE A 68 6.03 0.19 9.23
CA ILE A 68 5.19 0.23 10.42
C ILE A 68 6.04 0.72 11.60
N ARG A 69 5.56 1.76 12.29
CA ARG A 69 6.21 2.32 13.47
C ARG A 69 5.21 2.47 14.59
N LEU A 70 5.60 2.07 15.79
CA LEU A 70 4.87 2.35 17.02
C LEU A 70 5.65 3.40 17.81
N ARG A 71 5.03 4.55 18.08
CA ARG A 71 5.66 5.70 18.74
C ARG A 71 4.81 6.17 19.90
N GLY A 72 5.45 6.74 20.92
CA GLY A 72 4.75 7.50 21.97
C GLY A 72 4.14 8.77 21.39
N VAL A 73 2.92 9.12 21.84
CA VAL A 73 2.22 10.36 21.41
C VAL A 73 3.03 11.60 21.78
N ASP A 74 3.67 11.59 22.96
CA ASP A 74 4.46 12.70 23.48
C ASP A 74 5.92 12.69 22.98
N ASP A 75 6.31 11.68 22.19
CA ASP A 75 7.66 11.61 21.65
C ASP A 75 7.83 12.65 20.55
N TRP A 76 8.71 13.61 20.80
CA TRP A 76 9.15 14.58 19.79
C TRP A 76 9.60 13.83 18.50
N VAL A 77 9.54 14.51 17.36
CA VAL A 77 9.83 13.96 16.01
C VAL A 77 11.09 13.07 15.93
N TRP A 78 12.01 13.20 16.85
CA TRP A 78 13.28 12.45 16.97
C TRP A 78 13.22 11.31 18.01
N GLY A 79 12.08 11.05 18.66
CA GLY A 79 11.90 9.97 19.62
C GLY A 79 12.12 8.60 18.97
N ARG A 80 12.65 7.64 19.74
CA ARG A 80 12.84 6.27 19.26
C ARG A 80 11.51 5.56 19.16
N SER A 81 11.21 5.00 17.99
CA SER A 81 10.07 4.11 17.83
C SER A 81 10.24 2.87 18.73
N LEU A 82 9.19 2.49 19.43
CA LEU A 82 9.15 1.24 20.20
C LEU A 82 9.18 0.03 19.27
N VAL A 83 8.54 0.18 18.09
CA VAL A 83 8.57 -0.76 16.98
C VAL A 83 8.93 0.02 15.72
N ASP A 84 9.80 -0.55 14.91
CA ASP A 84 10.13 -0.09 13.55
C ASP A 84 10.30 -1.34 12.68
N GLN A 85 9.24 -1.72 11.97
CA GLN A 85 9.20 -2.92 11.16
C GLN A 85 8.95 -2.55 9.70
N ARG A 86 9.55 -3.30 8.79
CA ARG A 86 9.36 -3.16 7.34
C ARG A 86 8.98 -4.52 6.77
N LEU A 87 7.77 -4.59 6.25
CA LEU A 87 7.31 -5.74 5.49
C LEU A 87 7.55 -5.43 4.01
N ARG A 88 8.12 -6.36 3.30
CA ARG A 88 8.40 -6.22 1.88
C ARG A 88 7.78 -7.38 1.13
N TYR A 89 7.11 -7.07 0.05
CA TYR A 89 6.43 -8.03 -0.81
C TYR A 89 6.83 -7.77 -2.25
N ARG A 90 7.06 -8.85 -3.00
CA ARG A 90 7.35 -8.78 -4.43
C ARG A 90 6.22 -9.40 -5.22
N ILE A 91 5.77 -8.69 -6.24
CA ILE A 91 4.87 -9.22 -7.26
C ILE A 91 5.61 -9.26 -8.60
N ARG A 92 5.47 -10.35 -9.33
CA ARG A 92 5.99 -10.47 -10.70
C ARG A 92 5.09 -11.32 -11.58
N TYR A 93 5.02 -10.99 -12.85
CA TYR A 93 4.39 -11.83 -13.86
C TYR A 93 5.36 -12.90 -14.36
N LYS A 94 4.87 -14.12 -14.55
CA LYS A 94 5.60 -15.27 -15.10
C LYS A 94 5.04 -15.61 -16.48
N PRO A 95 5.66 -15.19 -17.58
CA PRO A 95 5.09 -15.36 -18.93
C PRO A 95 4.84 -16.83 -19.31
N LEU A 96 5.72 -17.75 -18.90
CA LEU A 96 5.59 -19.18 -19.26
C LEU A 96 4.38 -19.87 -18.64
N SER A 97 3.95 -19.41 -17.46
CA SER A 97 2.78 -19.97 -16.76
C SER A 97 1.57 -19.04 -16.82
N GLU A 98 1.74 -17.85 -17.40
CA GLU A 98 0.71 -16.78 -17.44
C GLU A 98 0.12 -16.47 -16.07
N ARG A 99 0.98 -16.43 -15.03
CA ARG A 99 0.58 -16.22 -13.65
C ARG A 99 1.36 -15.12 -12.98
N TYR A 100 0.73 -14.48 -12.01
CA TYR A 100 1.33 -13.51 -11.13
C TYR A 100 1.76 -14.20 -9.85
N LEU A 101 3.04 -14.11 -9.51
CA LEU A 101 3.58 -14.59 -8.24
C LEU A 101 3.68 -13.43 -7.26
N ALA A 102 3.03 -13.57 -6.10
CA ALA A 102 3.18 -12.66 -4.98
C ALA A 102 3.91 -13.38 -3.84
N SER A 103 4.99 -12.79 -3.32
CA SER A 103 5.81 -13.40 -2.27
C SER A 103 6.33 -12.37 -1.27
N PRO A 104 6.43 -12.72 0.04
CA PRO A 104 7.13 -11.88 1.02
C PRO A 104 8.65 -11.90 0.77
N LEU A 105 9.35 -10.83 1.22
CA LEU A 105 10.80 -10.73 1.20
C LEU A 105 11.34 -10.60 2.66
N PRO A 106 12.52 -11.17 3.00
CA PRO A 106 13.34 -12.02 2.15
C PRO A 106 12.79 -13.44 2.07
N GLY A 107 12.66 -13.97 0.91
CA GLY A 107 12.27 -15.36 0.71
C GLY A 107 11.73 -15.65 -0.68
N ASP A 108 12.59 -16.06 -1.60
CA ASP A 108 12.17 -16.73 -2.83
C ASP A 108 11.82 -18.23 -2.59
N SER A 109 11.91 -18.67 -1.33
CA SER A 109 11.83 -20.09 -0.95
C SER A 109 10.39 -20.52 -0.69
N GLY A 110 9.57 -20.68 -1.73
CA GLY A 110 8.34 -21.49 -1.64
C GLY A 110 7.16 -20.89 -0.88
N MET A 111 7.25 -19.68 -0.31
CA MET A 111 6.15 -19.02 0.39
C MET A 111 5.34 -18.05 -0.47
N GLY A 112 5.58 -18.02 -1.76
CA GLY A 112 4.81 -17.22 -2.70
C GLY A 112 3.55 -17.95 -3.16
N SER A 113 2.50 -17.20 -3.45
CA SER A 113 1.27 -17.71 -4.04
C SER A 113 1.14 -17.26 -5.50
N ASP A 114 0.73 -18.19 -6.36
CA ASP A 114 0.47 -17.91 -7.77
C ASP A 114 -1.00 -17.56 -8.00
N TYR A 115 -1.24 -16.47 -8.75
CA TYR A 115 -2.56 -15.94 -9.07
C TYR A 115 -2.78 -15.93 -10.57
N VAL A 116 -4.02 -16.19 -11.00
CA VAL A 116 -4.41 -16.14 -12.41
C VAL A 116 -4.51 -14.70 -12.91
N THR A 117 -4.95 -13.79 -12.03
CA THR A 117 -5.14 -12.38 -12.37
C THR A 117 -4.23 -11.48 -11.56
N ARG A 118 -3.81 -10.37 -12.18
CA ARG A 118 -3.04 -9.32 -11.55
C ARG A 118 -3.75 -8.75 -10.33
N ASP A 119 -5.04 -8.46 -10.47
CA ASP A 119 -5.84 -7.83 -9.42
C ASP A 119 -5.97 -8.73 -8.18
N ALA A 120 -6.11 -10.05 -8.37
CA ALA A 120 -6.13 -10.99 -7.25
C ALA A 120 -4.77 -11.03 -6.51
N ALA A 121 -3.67 -10.99 -7.24
CA ALA A 121 -2.34 -10.94 -6.65
C ALA A 121 -2.14 -9.63 -5.84
N ILE A 122 -2.52 -8.49 -6.42
CA ILE A 122 -2.42 -7.18 -5.77
C ILE A 122 -3.30 -7.13 -4.51
N ALA A 123 -4.56 -7.57 -4.60
CA ALA A 123 -5.50 -7.57 -3.48
C ALA A 123 -5.01 -8.41 -2.30
N THR A 124 -4.36 -9.54 -2.57
CA THR A 124 -3.80 -10.39 -1.50
C THR A 124 -2.64 -9.69 -0.77
N LEU A 125 -1.80 -8.94 -1.48
CA LEU A 125 -0.70 -8.19 -0.86
C LEU A 125 -1.20 -7.05 0.03
N GLY A 126 -2.41 -6.57 -0.19
CA GLY A 126 -3.04 -5.50 0.60
C GLY A 126 -3.53 -5.94 1.97
N ARG A 127 -3.60 -7.24 2.25
CA ARG A 127 -4.06 -7.75 3.53
C ARG A 127 -2.91 -8.19 4.41
N ILE A 128 -2.84 -7.59 5.59
CA ILE A 128 -1.90 -7.95 6.65
C ILE A 128 -2.74 -8.49 7.81
N ASP A 129 -2.57 -9.75 8.14
CA ASP A 129 -3.31 -10.42 9.22
C ASP A 129 -2.35 -10.89 10.31
N GLY A 130 -2.66 -10.59 11.56
CA GLY A 130 -1.96 -11.16 12.71
C GLY A 130 -0.51 -10.71 12.89
N LEU A 131 -0.13 -9.51 12.42
CA LEU A 131 1.23 -9.03 12.58
C LEU A 131 1.53 -8.72 14.05
N GLN A 132 2.46 -9.46 14.64
CA GLN A 132 2.92 -9.21 15.99
C GLN A 132 3.81 -7.96 16.04
N LEU A 133 3.44 -6.99 16.87
CA LEU A 133 4.16 -5.73 17.01
C LEU A 133 5.09 -5.73 18.23
N VAL A 134 4.51 -5.89 19.42
CA VAL A 134 5.24 -5.77 20.70
C VAL A 134 4.48 -6.45 21.83
N SER A 135 5.19 -6.94 22.85
CA SER A 135 4.54 -7.49 24.03
C SER A 135 3.88 -6.39 24.88
N ARG A 136 2.74 -6.70 25.49
CA ARG A 136 2.04 -5.82 26.44
C ARG A 136 2.93 -5.39 27.61
N GLU A 137 3.76 -6.31 28.09
CA GLU A 137 4.71 -6.01 29.16
C GLU A 137 5.66 -4.86 28.78
N ARG A 138 6.16 -4.87 27.54
CA ARG A 138 7.04 -3.81 27.04
C ARG A 138 6.31 -2.48 26.86
N LEU A 139 5.05 -2.49 26.40
CA LEU A 139 4.20 -1.30 26.36
C LEU A 139 4.02 -0.70 27.74
N HIS A 140 3.64 -1.51 28.73
CA HIS A 140 3.45 -1.07 30.12
C HIS A 140 4.73 -0.52 30.76
N LYS A 141 5.88 -1.16 30.51
CA LYS A 141 7.18 -0.67 31.02
C LYS A 141 7.57 0.68 30.41
N THR A 142 7.24 0.94 29.16
CA THR A 142 7.55 2.21 28.51
C THR A 142 6.62 3.31 28.97
N GLY A 143 5.33 2.99 29.29
CA GLY A 143 4.32 3.94 29.74
C GLY A 143 3.90 4.92 28.63
N GLY A 144 2.84 5.71 28.90
CA GLY A 144 2.33 6.71 27.97
C GLY A 144 1.32 6.18 26.96
N ALA A 145 0.82 7.09 26.13
CA ALA A 145 -0.04 6.77 24.98
C ALA A 145 0.81 6.52 23.75
N PHE A 146 0.37 5.60 22.90
CA PHE A 146 1.08 5.22 21.68
C PHE A 146 0.21 5.43 20.44
N GLU A 147 0.86 5.72 19.35
CA GLU A 147 0.29 5.82 18.01
C GLU A 147 1.01 4.87 17.05
N LEU A 148 0.24 4.27 16.18
CA LEU A 148 0.72 3.44 15.11
C LEU A 148 0.83 4.27 13.83
N TRP A 149 2.00 4.28 13.23
CA TRP A 149 2.28 4.97 11.98
C TRP A 149 2.54 3.93 10.89
N ILE A 150 1.83 4.05 9.77
CA ILE A 150 1.95 3.11 8.66
C ILE A 150 2.15 3.91 7.38
N LYS A 151 3.06 3.41 6.55
CA LYS A 151 3.30 3.91 5.19
C LYS A 151 3.48 2.72 4.26
N ALA A 152 2.71 2.68 3.19
CA ALA A 152 2.92 1.77 2.08
C ALA A 152 3.54 2.52 0.90
N SER A 153 4.53 1.94 0.23
CA SER A 153 5.18 2.56 -0.93
C SER A 153 5.74 1.53 -1.90
N LEU A 154 5.80 1.90 -3.18
CA LEU A 154 6.55 1.17 -4.18
C LEU A 154 8.05 1.39 -3.92
N ASP A 155 8.81 0.30 -3.79
CA ASP A 155 10.26 0.35 -3.60
C ASP A 155 10.96 0.48 -4.96
N ILE A 156 11.24 1.71 -5.36
CA ILE A 156 11.90 2.01 -6.64
C ILE A 156 13.37 1.56 -6.69
N GLU A 157 14.01 1.37 -5.53
CA GLU A 157 15.38 0.85 -5.45
C GLU A 157 15.48 -0.62 -5.86
N GLU A 158 14.39 -1.35 -5.76
CA GLU A 158 14.31 -2.76 -6.19
C GLU A 158 13.97 -2.94 -7.68
N LEU A 159 13.66 -1.85 -8.38
CA LEU A 159 13.46 -1.91 -9.82
C LEU A 159 14.77 -2.28 -10.56
N PRO A 160 14.70 -2.94 -11.71
CA PRO A 160 15.86 -3.18 -12.57
C PRO A 160 16.58 -1.86 -12.90
N LEU A 161 17.91 -1.90 -12.93
CA LEU A 161 18.76 -0.71 -13.12
C LEU A 161 18.34 0.24 -14.25
N PRO A 162 17.90 -0.23 -15.44
CA PRO A 162 17.46 0.68 -16.50
C PRO A 162 16.24 1.52 -16.15
N LEU A 163 15.36 1.03 -15.26
CA LEU A 163 14.11 1.71 -14.87
C LEU A 163 14.28 2.66 -13.68
N ARG A 164 15.28 2.46 -12.81
CA ARG A 164 15.47 3.27 -11.60
C ARG A 164 15.60 4.77 -11.89
N PRO A 165 16.47 5.22 -12.81
CA PRO A 165 16.58 6.64 -13.12
C PRO A 165 15.26 7.25 -13.61
N ILE A 166 14.50 6.49 -14.38
CA ILE A 166 13.18 6.90 -14.87
C ILE A 166 12.21 7.02 -13.70
N ALA A 167 12.18 6.03 -12.81
CA ALA A 167 11.29 5.99 -11.66
C ALA A 167 11.50 7.16 -10.69
N TYR A 168 12.74 7.65 -10.55
CA TYR A 168 13.03 8.85 -9.75
C TYR A 168 12.48 10.14 -10.37
N LEU A 169 12.42 10.22 -11.69
CA LEU A 169 12.05 11.44 -12.42
C LEU A 169 10.55 11.55 -12.68
N PHE A 170 9.85 10.41 -12.74
CA PHE A 170 8.43 10.39 -13.13
C PHE A 170 7.51 10.05 -11.95
N PRO A 171 6.54 10.92 -11.63
CA PRO A 171 5.58 10.72 -10.54
C PRO A 171 4.80 9.41 -10.61
N ALA A 172 4.59 8.87 -11.81
CA ALA A 172 3.92 7.59 -12.04
C ALA A 172 4.54 6.41 -11.27
N TRP A 173 5.81 6.52 -10.86
CA TRP A 173 6.53 5.51 -10.08
C TRP A 173 6.64 5.83 -8.59
N GLN A 174 6.31 7.06 -8.19
CA GLN A 174 6.41 7.52 -6.80
C GLN A 174 5.14 7.19 -6.02
N LEU A 175 4.71 5.94 -6.09
CA LEU A 175 3.47 5.47 -5.47
C LEU A 175 3.64 5.28 -3.97
N SER A 176 2.85 5.98 -3.17
CA SER A 176 2.92 5.92 -1.72
C SER A 176 1.60 6.37 -1.08
N SER A 177 1.25 5.78 0.07
CA SER A 177 0.15 6.27 0.91
C SER A 177 0.51 7.51 1.74
N GLY A 178 1.80 7.92 1.74
CA GLY A 178 2.28 8.79 2.80
C GLY A 178 2.24 8.08 4.17
N TRP A 179 2.58 8.81 5.24
CA TRP A 179 2.43 8.31 6.60
C TRP A 179 1.01 8.56 7.09
N THR A 180 0.35 7.50 7.54
CA THR A 180 -0.97 7.55 8.19
C THR A 180 -0.83 7.21 9.67
N GLN A 181 -1.60 7.90 10.51
CA GLN A 181 -1.60 7.75 11.97
C GLN A 181 -2.87 7.02 12.41
N TRP A 182 -2.70 6.05 13.28
CA TRP A 182 -3.79 5.24 13.80
C TRP A 182 -3.68 5.15 15.32
N PRO A 183 -4.71 5.53 16.08
CA PRO A 183 -4.70 5.36 17.52
C PRO A 183 -4.70 3.86 17.85
N LEU A 184 -3.96 3.48 18.89
CA LEU A 184 -4.07 2.13 19.43
C LEU A 184 -5.47 1.95 20.03
N GLN A 185 -6.16 0.93 19.58
CA GLN A 185 -7.39 0.50 20.25
C GLN A 185 -7.00 -0.34 21.46
N PRO A 186 -7.63 -0.10 22.64
CA PRO A 186 -7.31 -0.81 23.88
C PRO A 186 -7.66 -2.31 23.84
#